data_9b010f517d02662dbd7db95b6c181e1f
#
_entry.id   9b010f517d02662dbd7db95b6c181e1f
#
_cell.length_a   1.000
_cell.length_b   1.000
_cell.length_c   1.000
_cell.angle_alpha   90.00
_cell.angle_beta   90.00
_cell.angle_gamma   90.00
#
_symmetry.space_group_name_H-M   'P 1'
#
loop_
_entity.id
_entity.type
_entity.pdbx_description
1 polymer ?
#
loop_
_entity_poly.entity_id
_entity_poly.type
_entity_poly.pdbx_seq_one_letter_code
_entity_poly.pdbx_strand_id
1 'polypeptide(L)' 'MEMKQTIVCLTALAQETRLAVFRLLVEAGPDGLCAGDIGARLNVPAATLSFHLAQLANAGLLSARQQSR' A
#
# COMPACT_ATOMS: atom_id res chain seq x y z
N MET A 1 -0.39 19.15 5.36
CA MET A 1 0.73 18.18 5.40
C MET A 1 2.00 18.94 5.15
N GLU A 2 3.02 18.69 5.95
CA GLU A 2 4.26 19.45 5.75
C GLU A 2 5.07 18.89 4.57
N MET A 3 6.01 19.70 4.07
CA MET A 3 6.73 19.42 2.83
C MET A 3 7.45 18.06 2.85
N LYS A 4 8.17 17.77 3.94
CA LYS A 4 8.91 16.51 4.03
C LYS A 4 7.97 15.30 4.02
N GLN A 5 6.87 15.41 4.72
CA GLN A 5 5.87 14.34 4.76
C GLN A 5 5.26 14.12 3.38
N THR A 6 5.01 15.19 2.66
CA THR A 6 4.50 15.10 1.28
C THR A 6 5.48 14.35 0.38
N ILE A 7 6.76 14.68 0.50
CA ILE A 7 7.79 14.01 -0.32
C ILE A 7 7.89 12.53 0.04
N VAL A 8 7.81 12.19 1.33
CA VAL A 8 7.82 10.78 1.76
C VAL A 8 6.66 10.02 1.12
N CYS A 9 5.47 10.59 1.13
CA CYS A 9 4.30 9.96 0.53
C CYS A 9 4.46 9.79 -0.98
N LEU A 10 4.90 10.83 -1.67
CA LEU A 10 5.11 10.77 -3.11
C LEU A 10 6.19 9.77 -3.49
N THR A 11 7.26 9.71 -2.69
CA THR A 11 8.33 8.74 -2.92
C THR A 11 7.82 7.31 -2.79
N ALA A 12 7.01 7.06 -1.76
CA ALA A 12 6.43 5.72 -1.58
C ALA A 12 5.55 5.32 -2.75
N LEU A 13 4.82 6.27 -3.33
CA LEU A 13 3.93 6.02 -4.46
C LEU A 13 4.65 6.02 -5.80
N ALA A 14 5.88 6.47 -5.86
CA ALA A 14 6.64 6.56 -7.11
C ALA A 14 7.30 5.24 -7.48
N GLN A 15 6.56 4.13 -7.31
CA GLN A 15 7.00 2.80 -7.66
C GLN A 15 5.76 2.04 -8.14
N GLU A 16 5.87 1.40 -9.27
CA GLU A 16 4.72 0.83 -9.97
C GLU A 16 3.87 -0.09 -9.10
N THR A 17 4.50 -1.03 -8.42
CA THR A 17 3.76 -2.00 -7.60
C THR A 17 3.09 -1.33 -6.42
N ARG A 18 3.80 -0.42 -5.74
CA ARG A 18 3.21 0.29 -4.59
C ARG A 18 2.04 1.16 -5.02
N LEU A 19 2.15 1.82 -6.15
CA LEU A 19 1.03 2.62 -6.66
C LEU A 19 -0.16 1.73 -6.98
N ALA A 20 0.07 0.56 -7.59
CA ALA A 20 -1.00 -0.38 -7.89
C ALA A 20 -1.68 -0.89 -6.61
N VAL A 21 -0.89 -1.22 -5.59
CA VAL A 21 -1.43 -1.65 -4.28
C VAL A 21 -2.28 -0.53 -3.68
N PHE A 22 -1.76 0.67 -3.67
CA PHE A 22 -2.47 1.81 -3.08
C PHE A 22 -3.80 2.05 -3.79
N ARG A 23 -3.81 2.00 -5.11
CA ARG A 23 -5.03 2.19 -5.90
C ARG A 23 -6.08 1.12 -5.60
N LEU A 24 -5.67 -0.14 -5.48
CA LEU A 24 -6.58 -1.21 -5.11
C LEU A 24 -7.23 -0.96 -3.74
N LEU A 25 -6.42 -0.51 -2.79
CA LEU A 25 -6.94 -0.24 -1.44
C LEU A 25 -7.88 0.95 -1.41
N VAL A 26 -7.60 1.97 -2.21
CA VAL A 26 -8.51 3.12 -2.33
C VAL A 26 -9.85 2.66 -2.91
N GLU A 27 -9.82 1.84 -3.94
CA GLU A 27 -11.02 1.32 -4.58
C GLU A 27 -11.82 0.42 -3.66
N ALA A 28 -11.14 -0.35 -2.80
CA ALA A 28 -11.80 -1.25 -1.85
C ALA A 28 -12.52 -0.49 -0.74
N GLY A 29 -12.06 0.72 -0.44
CA GLY A 29 -12.69 1.54 0.58
C GLY A 29 -12.28 1.15 2.00
N PRO A 30 -13.05 1.59 3.01
CA PRO A 30 -12.65 1.42 4.41
C PRO A 30 -12.52 -0.02 4.88
N ASP A 31 -13.19 -0.94 4.22
CA ASP A 31 -13.09 -2.36 4.60
C ASP A 31 -11.77 -2.99 4.19
N GLY A 32 -11.08 -2.36 3.24
CA GLY A 32 -9.78 -2.83 2.79
C GLY A 32 -9.82 -4.14 2.04
N LEU A 33 -8.64 -4.71 1.84
CA LEU A 33 -8.47 -6.02 1.23
C LEU A 33 -7.43 -6.78 2.03
N CYS A 34 -7.54 -8.10 2.07
CA CYS A 34 -6.49 -8.89 2.70
C CYS A 34 -5.28 -9.00 1.76
N ALA A 35 -4.11 -9.19 2.35
CA ALA A 35 -2.86 -9.25 1.60
C ALA A 35 -2.88 -10.35 0.54
N GLY A 36 -3.50 -11.50 0.84
CA GLY A 36 -3.61 -12.59 -0.11
C GLY A 36 -4.35 -12.18 -1.38
N ASP A 37 -5.45 -11.44 -1.23
CA ASP A 37 -6.22 -10.96 -2.37
C ASP A 37 -5.44 -9.96 -3.20
N ILE A 38 -4.73 -9.05 -2.56
CA ILE A 38 -3.90 -8.07 -3.26
C ILE A 38 -2.82 -8.78 -4.06
N GLY A 39 -2.12 -9.71 -3.41
CA GLY A 39 -1.06 -10.47 -4.08
C GLY A 39 -1.56 -11.25 -5.28
N ALA A 40 -2.72 -11.88 -5.15
CA ALA A 40 -3.32 -12.62 -6.24
C ALA A 40 -3.70 -11.71 -7.41
N ARG A 41 -4.33 -10.59 -7.11
CA ARG A 41 -4.79 -9.66 -8.17
C ARG A 41 -3.62 -9.02 -8.91
N LEU A 42 -2.54 -8.73 -8.22
CA LEU A 42 -1.38 -8.07 -8.82
C LEU A 42 -0.27 -9.04 -9.22
N ASN A 43 -0.46 -10.33 -8.91
CA ASN A 43 0.53 -11.36 -9.19
C ASN A 43 1.87 -11.02 -8.53
N VAL A 44 1.82 -10.68 -7.23
CA VAL A 44 2.98 -10.29 -6.44
C VAL A 44 3.19 -11.32 -5.34
N PRO A 45 4.41 -11.89 -5.22
CA PRO A 45 4.69 -12.84 -4.13
C PRO A 45 4.48 -12.21 -2.76
N ALA A 46 4.10 -13.04 -1.79
CA ALA A 46 3.74 -12.57 -0.44
C ALA A 46 4.86 -11.77 0.22
N ALA A 47 6.11 -12.23 0.11
CA ALA A 47 7.24 -11.53 0.74
C ALA A 47 7.46 -10.15 0.12
N THR A 48 7.36 -10.07 -1.20
CA THR A 48 7.49 -8.80 -1.92
C THR A 48 6.36 -7.86 -1.56
N LEU A 49 5.14 -8.38 -1.49
CA LEU A 49 3.98 -7.58 -1.12
C LEU A 49 4.12 -7.04 0.30
N SER A 50 4.58 -7.86 1.24
CA SER A 50 4.77 -7.41 2.62
C SER A 50 5.74 -6.23 2.68
N PHE A 51 6.82 -6.27 1.89
CA PHE A 51 7.75 -5.16 1.81
C PHE A 51 7.06 -3.89 1.32
N HIS A 52 6.28 -3.99 0.25
CA HIS A 52 5.58 -2.82 -0.29
C HIS A 52 4.52 -2.27 0.65
N LEU A 53 3.78 -3.16 1.34
CA LEU A 53 2.80 -2.72 2.32
C LEU A 53 3.47 -1.98 3.47
N ALA A 54 4.63 -2.47 3.94
CA ALA A 54 5.38 -1.81 4.99
C ALA A 54 5.86 -0.41 4.55
N GLN A 55 6.31 -0.29 3.30
CA GLN A 55 6.73 1.01 2.78
C GLN A 55 5.57 2.01 2.77
N LEU A 56 4.40 1.57 2.34
CA LEU A 56 3.22 2.44 2.32
C LEU A 56 2.77 2.82 3.73
N ALA A 57 2.79 1.86 4.65
CA ALA A 57 2.41 2.11 6.04
C ALA A 57 3.39 3.08 6.71
N ASN A 58 4.70 2.90 6.48
CA ASN A 58 5.71 3.78 7.06
C ASN A 58 5.60 5.20 6.54
N ALA A 59 5.12 5.38 5.31
CA ALA A 59 4.89 6.70 4.74
C ALA A 59 3.58 7.33 5.25
N GLY A 60 2.79 6.59 6.03
CA GLY A 60 1.52 7.08 6.55
C GLY A 60 0.36 6.97 5.57
N LEU A 61 0.53 6.21 4.48
CA LEU A 61 -0.51 6.06 3.46
C LEU A 61 -1.49 4.93 3.74
N LEU A 62 -1.13 4.00 4.63
CA LEU A 62 -1.99 2.90 5.02
C LEU A 62 -2.11 2.84 6.52
N SER A 63 -3.28 2.42 6.99
CA SER A 63 -3.48 2.11 8.40
C SER A 63 -3.43 0.59 8.58
N ALA A 64 -3.24 0.13 9.82
CA ALA A 64 -3.29 -1.28 10.13
C ALA A 64 -4.63 -1.90 9.73
N ARG A 65 -5.69 -1.12 9.80
CA ARG A 65 -7.03 -1.57 9.43
C ARG A 65 -7.13 -1.92 7.96
N GLN A 66 -6.48 -1.13 7.09
CA GLN A 66 -6.56 -1.34 5.65
C GLN A 66 -5.70 -2.51 5.19
N GLN A 67 -4.64 -2.82 5.91
CA GLN A 67 -3.72 -3.89 5.53
C GLN A 67 -3.86 -5.14 6.38
N SER A 68 -4.80 -5.16 7.30
CA SER A 68 -5.02 -6.32 8.16
C SER A 68 -5.66 -7.45 7.35
N ARG A 69 -5.36 -8.66 7.69
CA ARG A 69 -5.78 -9.90 7.02
C ARG A 69 -5.22 -10.03 5.61
#